data_a83f39eb1e6f3b1d2de544c9f1c334e5
#
_entry.id   a83f39eb1e6f3b1d2de544c9f1c334e5
#
_cell.length_a   1.000
_cell.length_b   1.000
_cell.length_c   1.000
_cell.angle_alpha   90.00
_cell.angle_beta   90.00
_cell.angle_gamma   90.00
#
_symmetry.space_group_name_H-M   'P 1'
#
loop_
_entity.id
_entity.type
_entity.pdbx_description
1 polymer ?
#
loop_
_entity_poly.entity_id
_entity_poly.type
_entity_poly.pdbx_seq_one_letter_code
_entity_poly.pdbx_strand_id
1 'polypeptide(L)'
;MPVILLASTSAAERDSAILNAMLDLPGLVVLTHDMTEDDDGDVEIRRRVTTAAGLVTDQPVHLDHPCLGCLAREDLVPALADLLPHHPGAVLVALPLGADLLPATSTVAGRLDGTLAGYRLAGTVAVQSGHGLVGSLDDGDEDVLTHVAEADVVVVTDAGLGPVPNRARSLADALRPAGSVLVDGIDGRWFDAAIVRTADPEVLARRSDPAHARPAAPGEGAWTEEDGTVFWPGGVWRAELTADLPLEPGRLLDEAPRIAAPGLASRGRFAVANRHGVPCGWVGVGASVRLGTLPTASRPVTADRRAGAADGRSDAADGRAGAATRLVVVGYDADPERVAQAFARAVSTAAEAAEARANPSADDPLAPYLGDAVETSDRDSAR
;
A
#
# COMPACT_ATOMS: atom_id res chain seq x y z
N MET A 1 -4.96 -9.17 24.21
CA MET A 1 -5.30 -10.13 23.14
C MET A 1 -4.84 -9.59 21.78
N PRO A 2 -4.26 -10.39 20.88
CA PRO A 2 -3.87 -9.91 19.55
C PRO A 2 -5.10 -9.76 18.64
N VAL A 3 -5.16 -8.64 17.93
CA VAL A 3 -6.08 -8.39 16.81
C VAL A 3 -5.27 -8.34 15.53
N ILE A 4 -5.63 -9.15 14.56
CA ILE A 4 -5.02 -9.19 13.23
C ILE A 4 -6.05 -8.64 12.25
N LEU A 5 -5.65 -7.70 11.39
CA LEU A 5 -6.48 -7.19 10.30
C LEU A 5 -6.07 -7.87 9.00
N LEU A 6 -7.06 -8.39 8.26
CA LEU A 6 -6.87 -9.09 7.00
C LEU A 6 -7.65 -8.39 5.89
N ALA A 7 -6.99 -8.06 4.79
CA ALA A 7 -7.57 -7.56 3.56
C ALA A 7 -7.36 -8.53 2.40
N SER A 8 -8.31 -8.57 1.49
CA SER A 8 -8.24 -9.31 0.23
C SER A 8 -9.19 -8.69 -0.79
N THR A 9 -8.89 -8.85 -2.06
CA THR A 9 -9.81 -8.52 -3.17
C THR A 9 -10.65 -9.72 -3.60
N SER A 10 -10.36 -10.93 -3.07
CA SER A 10 -11.01 -12.19 -3.42
C SER A 10 -11.64 -12.85 -2.20
N ALA A 11 -12.94 -13.16 -2.29
CA ALA A 11 -13.65 -13.89 -1.24
C ALA A 11 -13.08 -15.30 -1.04
N ALA A 12 -12.73 -16.00 -2.12
CA ALA A 12 -12.19 -17.35 -2.05
C ALA A 12 -10.87 -17.41 -1.30
N GLU A 13 -9.97 -16.45 -1.57
CA GLU A 13 -8.68 -16.38 -0.91
C GLU A 13 -8.82 -15.98 0.56
N ARG A 14 -9.67 -14.98 0.84
CA ARG A 14 -9.98 -14.54 2.20
C ARG A 14 -10.55 -15.68 3.04
N ASP A 15 -11.57 -16.35 2.54
CA ASP A 15 -12.29 -17.37 3.30
C ASP A 15 -11.42 -18.63 3.48
N SER A 16 -10.57 -18.96 2.50
CA SER A 16 -9.58 -20.03 2.63
C SER A 16 -8.53 -19.72 3.70
N ALA A 17 -8.04 -18.48 3.76
CA ALA A 17 -7.10 -18.06 4.80
C ALA A 17 -7.75 -18.08 6.19
N ILE A 18 -9.00 -17.62 6.31
CA ILE A 18 -9.77 -17.69 7.55
C ILE A 18 -9.89 -19.14 8.02
N LEU A 19 -10.33 -20.04 7.14
CA LEU A 19 -10.50 -21.45 7.47
C LEU A 19 -9.20 -22.08 7.95
N ASN A 20 -8.09 -21.81 7.26
CA ASN A 20 -6.78 -22.31 7.63
C ASN A 20 -6.37 -21.80 9.04
N ALA A 21 -6.49 -20.50 9.31
CA ALA A 21 -6.19 -19.94 10.63
C ALA A 21 -7.05 -20.54 11.75
N MET A 22 -8.32 -20.82 11.49
CA MET A 22 -9.22 -21.44 12.46
C MET A 22 -8.86 -22.89 12.75
N LEU A 23 -8.35 -23.62 11.76
CA LEU A 23 -7.87 -24.99 11.94
C LEU A 23 -6.58 -25.03 12.78
N ASP A 24 -5.70 -24.07 12.59
CA ASP A 24 -4.42 -23.97 13.32
C ASP A 24 -4.60 -23.45 14.74
N LEU A 25 -5.58 -22.57 14.97
CA LEU A 25 -5.85 -21.98 16.29
C LEU A 25 -7.33 -22.14 16.67
N PRO A 26 -7.70 -23.24 17.37
CA PRO A 26 -9.08 -23.52 17.76
C PRO A 26 -9.74 -22.45 18.65
N GLY A 27 -8.95 -21.61 19.32
CA GLY A 27 -9.43 -20.47 20.12
C GLY A 27 -9.56 -19.16 19.36
N LEU A 28 -9.35 -19.16 18.04
CA LEU A 28 -9.49 -17.97 17.19
C LEU A 28 -10.95 -17.58 17.06
N VAL A 29 -11.21 -16.28 17.21
CA VAL A 29 -12.49 -15.67 16.85
C VAL A 29 -12.29 -14.90 15.55
N VAL A 30 -13.17 -15.10 14.61
CA VAL A 30 -13.15 -14.39 13.31
C VAL A 30 -14.33 -13.43 13.27
N LEU A 31 -14.03 -12.17 13.04
CA LEU A 31 -15.00 -11.09 12.79
C LEU A 31 -14.91 -10.73 11.31
N THR A 32 -15.95 -11.02 10.55
CA THR A 32 -15.99 -10.74 9.11
C THR A 32 -17.02 -9.64 8.83
N HIS A 33 -16.66 -8.69 7.98
CA HIS A 33 -17.58 -7.71 7.40
C HIS A 33 -17.67 -7.94 5.91
N ASP A 34 -18.87 -8.19 5.42
CA ASP A 34 -19.17 -8.24 3.99
C ASP A 34 -19.99 -7.02 3.61
N MET A 35 -19.64 -6.40 2.49
CA MET A 35 -20.40 -5.33 1.87
C MET A 35 -20.93 -5.84 0.54
N THR A 36 -22.22 -5.75 0.35
CA THR A 36 -22.91 -6.12 -0.90
C THR A 36 -23.76 -4.95 -1.34
N GLU A 37 -23.74 -4.67 -2.63
CA GLU A 37 -24.63 -3.70 -3.25
C GLU A 37 -25.80 -4.46 -3.84
N ASP A 38 -27.03 -4.01 -3.58
CA ASP A 38 -28.22 -4.59 -4.15
C ASP A 38 -28.53 -4.00 -5.55
N ASP A 39 -29.59 -4.51 -6.19
CA ASP A 39 -29.99 -4.09 -7.55
C ASP A 39 -30.43 -2.60 -7.61
N ASP A 40 -30.78 -1.99 -6.49
CA ASP A 40 -31.18 -0.58 -6.36
C ASP A 40 -30.00 0.34 -6.03
N GLY A 41 -28.80 -0.23 -5.81
CA GLY A 41 -27.57 0.50 -5.45
C GLY A 41 -27.42 0.78 -3.95
N ASP A 42 -28.30 0.19 -3.12
CA ASP A 42 -28.15 0.28 -1.68
C ASP A 42 -27.07 -0.70 -1.19
N VAL A 43 -26.23 -0.22 -0.28
CA VAL A 43 -25.14 -1.03 0.30
C VAL A 43 -25.60 -1.68 1.58
N GLU A 44 -25.71 -3.01 1.57
CA GLU A 44 -25.90 -3.82 2.78
C GLU A 44 -24.53 -4.23 3.34
N ILE A 45 -24.32 -3.96 4.63
CA ILE A 45 -23.17 -4.46 5.37
C ILE A 45 -23.61 -5.56 6.31
N ARG A 46 -22.90 -6.68 6.29
CA ARG A 46 -23.20 -7.83 7.11
C ARG A 46 -22.01 -8.22 7.97
N ARG A 47 -22.20 -8.20 9.30
CA ARG A 47 -21.19 -8.61 10.27
C ARG A 47 -21.44 -10.04 10.71
N ARG A 48 -20.41 -10.88 10.64
CA ARG A 48 -20.43 -12.25 11.16
C ARG A 48 -19.34 -12.47 12.19
N VAL A 49 -19.66 -13.17 13.26
CA VAL A 49 -18.70 -13.69 14.23
C VAL A 49 -18.70 -15.21 14.14
N THR A 50 -17.53 -15.77 13.88
CA THR A 50 -17.34 -17.22 13.72
C THR A 50 -16.25 -17.71 14.66
N THR A 51 -16.44 -18.90 15.23
CA THR A 51 -15.48 -19.61 16.08
C THR A 51 -15.31 -21.03 15.57
N ALA A 52 -14.41 -21.82 16.15
CA ALA A 52 -14.26 -23.23 15.83
C ALA A 52 -15.56 -24.06 16.07
N ALA A 53 -16.48 -23.57 16.92
CA ALA A 53 -17.79 -24.16 17.13
C ALA A 53 -18.82 -23.80 16.05
N GLY A 54 -18.49 -22.91 15.15
CA GLY A 54 -19.34 -22.44 14.05
C GLY A 54 -19.71 -20.96 14.14
N LEU A 55 -20.73 -20.58 13.38
CA LEU A 55 -21.27 -19.23 13.35
C LEU A 55 -21.95 -18.87 14.68
N VAL A 56 -21.49 -17.80 15.32
CA VAL A 56 -22.02 -17.30 16.60
C VAL A 56 -23.05 -16.20 16.36
N THR A 57 -22.75 -15.24 15.49
CA THR A 57 -23.68 -14.15 15.11
C THR A 57 -23.61 -13.88 13.63
N ASP A 58 -24.74 -13.44 13.07
CA ASP A 58 -24.86 -12.97 11.68
C ASP A 58 -25.90 -11.85 11.67
N GLN A 59 -25.45 -10.62 11.49
CA GLN A 59 -26.26 -9.43 11.69
C GLN A 59 -26.05 -8.39 10.59
N PRO A 60 -27.13 -7.76 10.10
CA PRO A 60 -26.97 -6.56 9.28
C PRO A 60 -26.41 -5.41 10.11
N VAL A 61 -25.58 -4.60 9.49
CA VAL A 61 -25.00 -3.38 10.07
C VAL A 61 -25.56 -2.19 9.31
N HIS A 62 -26.12 -1.25 10.03
CA HIS A 62 -26.65 -0.01 9.46
C HIS A 62 -25.69 1.12 9.80
N LEU A 63 -25.18 1.77 8.78
CA LEU A 63 -24.29 2.93 8.88
C LEU A 63 -24.96 4.13 8.22
N ASP A 64 -24.74 5.32 8.79
CA ASP A 64 -25.18 6.57 8.15
C ASP A 64 -24.56 6.76 6.77
N HIS A 65 -23.31 6.29 6.60
CA HIS A 65 -22.59 6.27 5.32
C HIS A 65 -21.88 4.93 5.17
N PRO A 66 -22.10 4.17 4.09
CA PRO A 66 -21.47 2.91 3.84
C PRO A 66 -20.00 3.11 3.36
N CYS A 67 -19.15 3.62 4.24
CA CYS A 67 -17.73 3.79 3.99
C CYS A 67 -16.88 3.05 5.01
N LEU A 68 -15.66 2.64 4.61
CA LEU A 68 -14.76 1.87 5.47
C LEU A 68 -14.43 2.62 6.79
N GLY A 69 -14.27 3.93 6.75
CA GLY A 69 -14.00 4.73 7.94
C GLY A 69 -15.18 4.74 8.94
N CYS A 70 -16.42 4.80 8.43
CA CYS A 70 -17.63 4.67 9.25
C CYS A 70 -17.75 3.25 9.79
N LEU A 71 -17.58 2.23 8.95
CA LEU A 71 -17.57 0.84 9.36
C LEU A 71 -16.59 0.57 10.51
N ALA A 72 -15.35 1.05 10.37
CA ALA A 72 -14.32 0.84 11.38
C ALA A 72 -14.67 1.49 12.71
N ARG A 73 -15.23 2.70 12.70
CA ARG A 73 -15.55 3.48 13.90
C ARG A 73 -16.87 3.05 14.55
N GLU A 74 -17.91 2.82 13.75
CA GLU A 74 -19.28 2.67 14.21
C GLU A 74 -19.67 1.22 14.45
N ASP A 75 -18.98 0.27 13.82
CA ASP A 75 -19.24 -1.16 14.01
C ASP A 75 -18.03 -1.97 14.45
N LEU A 76 -16.89 -1.90 13.75
CA LEU A 76 -15.74 -2.74 14.07
C LEU A 76 -15.21 -2.52 15.50
N VAL A 77 -15.04 -1.27 15.93
CA VAL A 77 -14.55 -0.97 17.29
C VAL A 77 -15.54 -1.42 18.37
N PRO A 78 -16.86 -1.12 18.29
CA PRO A 78 -17.86 -1.69 19.20
C PRO A 78 -17.89 -3.22 19.22
N ALA A 79 -17.86 -3.86 18.05
CA ALA A 79 -17.86 -5.32 17.97
C ALA A 79 -16.64 -5.95 18.65
N LEU A 80 -15.45 -5.39 18.46
CA LEU A 80 -14.24 -5.82 19.18
C LEU A 80 -14.39 -5.63 20.69
N ALA A 81 -14.95 -4.52 21.15
CA ALA A 81 -15.18 -4.27 22.57
C ALA A 81 -16.14 -5.30 23.17
N ASP A 82 -17.18 -5.69 22.44
CA ASP A 82 -18.14 -6.71 22.85
C ASP A 82 -17.54 -8.13 22.91
N LEU A 83 -16.57 -8.43 22.06
CA LEU A 83 -15.88 -9.72 22.05
C LEU A 83 -14.90 -9.88 23.22
N LEU A 84 -14.30 -8.80 23.71
CA LEU A 84 -13.23 -8.80 24.72
C LEU A 84 -13.58 -9.59 26.01
N PRO A 85 -14.78 -9.45 26.60
CA PRO A 85 -15.12 -10.17 27.83
C PRO A 85 -15.37 -11.66 27.63
N HIS A 86 -15.70 -12.09 26.42
CA HIS A 86 -16.22 -13.43 26.14
C HIS A 86 -15.21 -14.35 25.46
N HIS A 87 -14.17 -13.78 24.83
CA HIS A 87 -13.21 -14.51 24.00
C HIS A 87 -11.77 -14.09 24.34
N PRO A 88 -11.06 -14.83 25.21
CA PRO A 88 -9.72 -14.46 25.65
C PRO A 88 -8.61 -14.79 24.62
N GLY A 89 -8.95 -15.31 23.45
CA GLY A 89 -8.03 -15.70 22.38
C GLY A 89 -7.63 -14.56 21.46
N ALA A 90 -7.05 -14.92 20.30
CA ALA A 90 -6.80 -13.98 19.22
C ALA A 90 -8.08 -13.66 18.45
N VAL A 91 -8.15 -12.46 17.88
CA VAL A 91 -9.22 -12.04 16.97
C VAL A 91 -8.64 -11.78 15.60
N LEU A 92 -9.19 -12.42 14.58
CA LEU A 92 -8.95 -12.12 13.17
C LEU A 92 -10.11 -11.28 12.65
N VAL A 93 -9.82 -10.09 12.18
CA VAL A 93 -10.78 -9.22 11.52
C VAL A 93 -10.58 -9.32 10.02
N ALA A 94 -11.53 -9.90 9.32
CA ALA A 94 -11.56 -9.90 7.86
C ALA A 94 -12.36 -8.69 7.38
N LEU A 95 -11.67 -7.74 6.78
CA LEU A 95 -12.27 -6.52 6.23
C LEU A 95 -13.14 -6.84 5.01
N PRO A 96 -14.05 -5.95 4.60
CA PRO A 96 -14.74 -6.06 3.33
C PRO A 96 -13.75 -6.25 2.17
N LEU A 97 -14.19 -6.92 1.12
CA LEU A 97 -13.34 -7.10 -0.07
C LEU A 97 -12.98 -5.74 -0.68
N GLY A 98 -11.72 -5.58 -1.06
CA GLY A 98 -11.18 -4.31 -1.58
C GLY A 98 -10.92 -3.23 -0.53
N ALA A 99 -11.19 -3.50 0.75
CA ALA A 99 -10.99 -2.50 1.81
C ALA A 99 -9.51 -2.36 2.22
N ASP A 100 -9.02 -1.13 2.26
CA ASP A 100 -7.66 -0.79 2.68
C ASP A 100 -7.41 -1.08 4.17
N LEU A 101 -6.19 -1.53 4.49
CA LEU A 101 -5.76 -1.83 5.85
C LEU A 101 -5.51 -0.58 6.71
N LEU A 102 -4.99 0.49 6.12
CA LEU A 102 -4.56 1.69 6.86
C LEU A 102 -5.69 2.38 7.63
N PRO A 103 -6.89 2.63 7.07
CA PRO A 103 -7.99 3.27 7.80
C PRO A 103 -8.46 2.44 8.99
N ALA A 104 -8.61 1.11 8.81
CA ALA A 104 -9.01 0.20 9.88
C ALA A 104 -7.94 0.12 10.97
N THR A 105 -6.65 0.00 10.58
CA THR A 105 -5.50 -0.02 11.48
C THR A 105 -5.45 1.24 12.33
N SER A 106 -5.58 2.41 11.71
CA SER A 106 -5.56 3.71 12.39
C SER A 106 -6.70 3.84 13.41
N THR A 107 -7.90 3.40 13.02
CA THR A 107 -9.07 3.46 13.89
C THR A 107 -8.94 2.54 15.11
N VAL A 108 -8.50 1.29 14.90
CA VAL A 108 -8.30 0.32 16.00
C VAL A 108 -7.17 0.80 16.92
N ALA A 109 -6.02 1.22 16.35
CA ALA A 109 -4.88 1.71 17.12
C ALA A 109 -5.24 2.88 18.03
N GLY A 110 -6.03 3.84 17.53
CA GLY A 110 -6.49 5.01 18.30
C GLY A 110 -7.44 4.68 19.45
N ARG A 111 -7.82 3.42 19.65
CA ARG A 111 -8.72 2.95 20.73
C ARG A 111 -8.08 1.98 21.71
N LEU A 112 -6.82 1.58 21.50
CA LEU A 112 -6.11 0.60 22.35
C LEU A 112 -5.88 1.09 23.78
N ASP A 113 -5.71 2.40 23.99
CA ASP A 113 -5.56 2.99 25.32
C ASP A 113 -6.90 3.28 26.03
N GLY A 114 -8.03 2.94 25.38
CA GLY A 114 -9.37 3.21 25.88
C GLY A 114 -10.30 2.01 25.74
N THR A 115 -11.27 2.11 24.84
CA THR A 115 -12.32 1.09 24.61
C THR A 115 -11.76 -0.30 24.33
N LEU A 116 -10.60 -0.40 23.70
CA LEU A 116 -9.93 -1.65 23.33
C LEU A 116 -8.68 -1.94 24.19
N ALA A 117 -8.60 -1.45 25.42
CA ALA A 117 -7.42 -1.57 26.29
C ALA A 117 -6.95 -3.02 26.58
N GLY A 118 -7.81 -4.02 26.33
CA GLY A 118 -7.44 -5.43 26.47
C GLY A 118 -6.79 -6.05 25.23
N TYR A 119 -6.75 -5.31 24.12
CA TYR A 119 -6.19 -5.73 22.86
C TYR A 119 -4.79 -5.16 22.60
N ARG A 120 -4.03 -5.83 21.73
CA ARG A 120 -2.90 -5.25 20.99
C ARG A 120 -3.14 -5.46 19.49
N LEU A 121 -2.83 -4.48 18.70
CA LEU A 121 -2.88 -4.62 17.26
C LEU A 121 -1.66 -5.44 16.82
N ALA A 122 -1.93 -6.62 16.27
CA ALA A 122 -0.92 -7.49 15.68
C ALA A 122 -0.62 -7.07 14.23
N GLY A 123 0.09 -7.89 13.46
CA GLY A 123 0.42 -7.54 12.08
C GLY A 123 -0.82 -7.46 11.18
N THR A 124 -0.72 -6.63 10.15
CA THR A 124 -1.68 -6.58 9.04
C THR A 124 -1.35 -7.62 7.99
N VAL A 125 -2.38 -8.20 7.36
CA VAL A 125 -2.25 -9.29 6.39
C VAL A 125 -2.97 -8.93 5.10
N ALA A 126 -2.29 -9.05 3.97
CA ALA A 126 -2.90 -9.05 2.65
C ALA A 126 -2.89 -10.48 2.10
N VAL A 127 -4.06 -11.01 1.78
CA VAL A 127 -4.19 -12.31 1.11
C VAL A 127 -4.62 -12.08 -0.32
N GLN A 128 -3.77 -12.46 -1.26
CA GLN A 128 -3.97 -12.18 -2.68
C GLN A 128 -3.95 -13.46 -3.51
N SER A 129 -4.84 -13.53 -4.49
CA SER A 129 -4.76 -14.54 -5.55
C SER A 129 -3.53 -14.27 -6.41
N GLY A 130 -2.77 -15.32 -6.72
CA GLY A 130 -1.63 -15.21 -7.62
C GLY A 130 -2.06 -14.78 -9.03
N HIS A 131 -3.18 -15.28 -9.53
CA HIS A 131 -3.75 -14.86 -10.80
C HIS A 131 -4.27 -13.42 -10.73
N GLY A 132 -4.96 -13.05 -9.63
CA GLY A 132 -5.44 -11.68 -9.41
C GLY A 132 -4.30 -10.68 -9.33
N LEU A 133 -3.20 -11.01 -8.65
CA LEU A 133 -2.03 -10.15 -8.55
C LEU A 133 -1.36 -9.89 -9.92
N VAL A 134 -1.27 -10.91 -10.78
CA VAL A 134 -0.76 -10.73 -12.14
C VAL A 134 -1.76 -9.92 -12.98
N GLY A 135 -3.05 -10.28 -12.97
CA GLY A 135 -4.09 -9.58 -13.71
C GLY A 135 -4.25 -8.11 -13.32
N SER A 136 -4.06 -7.76 -12.05
CA SER A 136 -4.17 -6.37 -11.59
C SER A 136 -3.19 -5.42 -12.29
N LEU A 137 -2.00 -5.90 -12.68
CA LEU A 137 -1.05 -5.10 -13.43
C LEU A 137 -1.44 -4.93 -14.91
N ASP A 138 -2.24 -5.83 -15.46
CA ASP A 138 -2.76 -5.70 -16.82
C ASP A 138 -4.01 -4.81 -16.83
N ASP A 139 -4.88 -4.98 -15.84
CA ASP A 139 -6.20 -4.34 -15.77
C ASP A 139 -6.16 -2.94 -15.12
N GLY A 140 -5.07 -2.58 -14.45
CA GLY A 140 -4.93 -1.30 -13.75
C GLY A 140 -5.64 -1.24 -12.40
N ASP A 141 -5.79 -2.39 -11.71
CA ASP A 141 -6.40 -2.47 -10.38
C ASP A 141 -5.40 -2.07 -9.29
N GLU A 142 -5.64 -0.91 -8.66
CA GLU A 142 -4.78 -0.38 -7.60
C GLU A 142 -4.99 -1.06 -6.24
N ASP A 143 -6.13 -1.65 -5.96
CA ASP A 143 -6.49 -2.18 -4.62
C ASP A 143 -5.53 -3.29 -4.20
N VAL A 144 -5.20 -4.20 -5.12
CA VAL A 144 -4.23 -5.27 -4.86
C VAL A 144 -2.87 -4.73 -4.44
N LEU A 145 -2.39 -3.68 -5.12
CA LEU A 145 -1.11 -3.04 -4.80
C LEU A 145 -1.14 -2.29 -3.48
N THR A 146 -2.25 -1.63 -3.16
CA THR A 146 -2.46 -0.95 -1.89
C THR A 146 -2.43 -1.94 -0.74
N HIS A 147 -3.13 -3.06 -0.86
CA HIS A 147 -3.10 -4.13 0.15
C HIS A 147 -1.69 -4.67 0.37
N VAL A 148 -0.95 -4.97 -0.71
CA VAL A 148 0.45 -5.43 -0.62
C VAL A 148 1.33 -4.40 0.06
N ALA A 149 1.16 -3.10 -0.26
CA ALA A 149 1.95 -2.02 0.34
C ALA A 149 1.67 -1.81 1.83
N GLU A 150 0.44 -2.05 2.28
CA GLU A 150 0.00 -1.82 3.66
C GLU A 150 0.19 -3.05 4.57
N ALA A 151 0.56 -4.21 4.01
CA ALA A 151 0.65 -5.43 4.78
C ALA A 151 2.01 -5.62 5.47
N ASP A 152 1.97 -6.16 6.69
CA ASP A 152 3.13 -6.72 7.37
C ASP A 152 3.41 -8.15 6.91
N VAL A 153 2.37 -8.85 6.46
CA VAL A 153 2.42 -10.21 5.92
C VAL A 153 1.65 -10.23 4.60
N VAL A 154 2.33 -10.56 3.53
CA VAL A 154 1.72 -10.76 2.20
C VAL A 154 1.62 -12.26 1.97
N VAL A 155 0.42 -12.75 1.76
CA VAL A 155 0.12 -14.15 1.43
C VAL A 155 -0.30 -14.22 -0.02
N VAL A 156 0.39 -15.03 -0.81
CA VAL A 156 -0.01 -15.31 -2.20
C VAL A 156 -0.48 -16.75 -2.29
N THR A 157 -1.69 -16.94 -2.78
CA THR A 157 -2.33 -18.25 -2.90
C THR A 157 -3.22 -18.29 -4.13
N ASP A 158 -3.58 -19.46 -4.57
CA ASP A 158 -4.62 -19.68 -5.59
C ASP A 158 -5.55 -20.78 -5.06
N ALA A 159 -6.52 -20.37 -4.24
CA ALA A 159 -7.42 -21.27 -3.52
C ALA A 159 -8.10 -22.27 -4.47
N GLY A 160 -7.58 -23.50 -4.50
CA GLY A 160 -8.15 -24.58 -5.30
C GLY A 160 -7.77 -24.61 -6.78
N LEU A 161 -6.95 -23.67 -7.27
CA LEU A 161 -6.54 -23.61 -8.69
C LEU A 161 -5.18 -24.27 -8.96
N GLY A 162 -4.52 -24.79 -7.94
CA GLY A 162 -3.21 -25.45 -8.03
C GLY A 162 -2.07 -24.62 -7.41
N PRO A 163 -0.81 -24.92 -7.72
CA PRO A 163 0.32 -24.18 -7.18
C PRO A 163 0.36 -22.75 -7.72
N VAL A 164 0.70 -21.81 -6.85
CA VAL A 164 0.91 -20.40 -7.21
C VAL A 164 1.96 -20.29 -8.32
N PRO A 165 1.67 -19.57 -9.42
CA PRO A 165 2.65 -19.35 -10.48
C PRO A 165 3.91 -18.66 -9.96
N ASN A 166 5.09 -19.08 -10.41
CA ASN A 166 6.35 -18.44 -10.03
C ASN A 166 6.34 -16.93 -10.27
N ARG A 167 5.72 -16.47 -11.36
CA ARG A 167 5.57 -15.05 -11.67
C ARG A 167 4.81 -14.29 -10.58
N ALA A 168 3.69 -14.83 -10.11
CA ALA A 168 2.88 -14.19 -9.06
C ALA A 168 3.66 -14.05 -7.74
N ARG A 169 4.36 -15.12 -7.35
CA ARG A 169 5.23 -15.10 -6.17
C ARG A 169 6.35 -14.06 -6.29
N SER A 170 7.02 -14.05 -7.44
CA SER A 170 8.09 -13.09 -7.74
C SER A 170 7.56 -11.66 -7.75
N LEU A 171 6.37 -11.44 -8.30
CA LEU A 171 5.72 -10.13 -8.32
C LEU A 171 5.39 -9.65 -6.91
N ALA A 172 4.82 -10.51 -6.06
CA ALA A 172 4.57 -10.17 -4.65
C ALA A 172 5.87 -9.81 -3.91
N ASP A 173 6.96 -10.56 -4.14
CA ASP A 173 8.27 -10.27 -3.52
C ASP A 173 8.85 -8.95 -4.02
N ALA A 174 8.68 -8.63 -5.30
CA ALA A 174 9.15 -7.38 -5.89
C ALA A 174 8.36 -6.15 -5.40
N LEU A 175 7.07 -6.31 -5.14
CA LEU A 175 6.14 -5.23 -4.74
C LEU A 175 6.10 -4.97 -3.24
N ARG A 176 6.30 -6.00 -2.40
CA ARG A 176 6.13 -5.88 -0.96
C ARG A 176 7.06 -4.83 -0.35
N PRO A 177 6.62 -4.12 0.70
CA PRO A 177 7.38 -3.08 1.34
C PRO A 177 8.49 -3.63 2.25
N ALA A 178 9.49 -2.80 2.53
CA ALA A 178 10.51 -3.11 3.53
C ALA A 178 9.88 -3.46 4.88
N GLY A 179 10.42 -4.51 5.51
CA GLY A 179 9.95 -5.00 6.81
C GLY A 179 8.74 -5.94 6.76
N SER A 180 8.08 -6.12 5.60
CA SER A 180 7.07 -7.16 5.41
C SER A 180 7.68 -8.54 5.16
N VAL A 181 6.88 -9.57 5.32
CA VAL A 181 7.23 -10.95 4.91
C VAL A 181 6.28 -11.44 3.84
N LEU A 182 6.79 -12.27 2.94
CA LEU A 182 6.01 -12.99 1.95
C LEU A 182 5.82 -14.44 2.42
N VAL A 183 4.59 -14.92 2.36
CA VAL A 183 4.21 -16.31 2.62
C VAL A 183 3.60 -16.88 1.35
N ASP A 184 4.13 -18.01 0.92
CA ASP A 184 3.68 -18.73 -0.26
C ASP A 184 2.67 -19.81 0.15
N GLY A 185 1.43 -19.65 -0.28
CA GLY A 185 0.31 -20.50 0.12
C GLY A 185 -0.27 -20.17 1.49
N ILE A 186 -1.35 -20.87 1.84
CA ILE A 186 -2.09 -20.74 3.09
C ILE A 186 -1.82 -21.91 4.06
N ASP A 187 -0.59 -22.27 4.27
CA ASP A 187 -0.17 -23.41 5.10
C ASP A 187 -0.12 -23.12 6.62
N GLY A 188 -0.77 -22.05 7.07
CA GLY A 188 -0.86 -21.65 8.48
C GLY A 188 0.26 -20.74 8.98
N ARG A 189 1.41 -20.75 8.35
CA ARG A 189 2.57 -19.96 8.82
C ARG A 189 2.37 -18.45 8.72
N TRP A 190 1.44 -18.00 7.88
CA TRP A 190 1.09 -16.60 7.77
C TRP A 190 0.51 -16.04 9.08
N PHE A 191 -0.31 -16.85 9.77
CA PHE A 191 -0.92 -16.44 11.03
C PHE A 191 0.15 -16.28 12.12
N ASP A 192 1.08 -17.22 12.22
CA ASP A 192 2.22 -17.14 13.14
C ASP A 192 3.08 -15.90 12.86
N ALA A 193 3.32 -15.60 11.59
CA ALA A 193 4.05 -14.42 11.18
C ALA A 193 3.32 -13.12 11.53
N ALA A 194 1.99 -13.09 11.45
CA ALA A 194 1.18 -11.93 11.77
C ALA A 194 1.04 -11.71 13.29
N ILE A 195 0.80 -12.79 14.06
CA ILE A 195 0.51 -12.68 15.49
C ILE A 195 1.70 -12.15 16.30
N VAL A 196 2.93 -12.41 15.89
CA VAL A 196 4.13 -11.94 16.59
C VAL A 196 4.52 -10.50 16.26
N ARG A 197 3.89 -9.90 15.26
CA ARG A 197 4.14 -8.53 14.82
C ARG A 197 3.29 -7.53 15.59
N THR A 198 3.62 -6.27 15.43
CA THR A 198 2.80 -5.14 15.89
C THR A 198 2.60 -4.20 14.70
N ALA A 199 1.37 -4.02 14.30
CA ALA A 199 1.04 -3.07 13.26
C ALA A 199 1.09 -1.64 13.82
N ASP A 200 1.73 -0.76 13.07
CA ASP A 200 1.89 0.66 13.39
C ASP A 200 1.27 1.49 12.25
N PRO A 201 0.19 2.25 12.53
CA PRO A 201 -0.46 3.08 11.51
C PRO A 201 0.49 4.06 10.81
N GLU A 202 1.50 4.59 11.53
CA GLU A 202 2.48 5.50 10.93
C GLU A 202 3.40 4.76 9.95
N VAL A 203 3.76 3.51 10.24
CA VAL A 203 4.53 2.67 9.31
C VAL A 203 3.69 2.36 8.07
N LEU A 204 2.42 2.00 8.25
CA LEU A 204 1.51 1.75 7.12
C LEU A 204 1.33 3.02 6.29
N ALA A 205 1.06 4.16 6.92
CA ALA A 205 0.91 5.43 6.22
C ALA A 205 2.16 5.79 5.40
N ARG A 206 3.36 5.57 5.95
CA ARG A 206 4.61 5.76 5.20
C ARG A 206 4.75 4.78 4.04
N ARG A 207 4.31 3.53 4.18
CA ARG A 207 4.32 2.55 3.08
C ARG A 207 3.31 2.91 1.99
N SER A 208 2.15 3.47 2.36
CA SER A 208 1.12 3.92 1.43
C SER A 208 1.49 5.23 0.74
N ASP A 209 2.36 6.05 1.32
CA ASP A 209 2.83 7.29 0.70
C ASP A 209 3.81 7.01 -0.46
N PRO A 210 3.48 7.42 -1.70
CA PRO A 210 4.37 7.23 -2.85
C PRO A 210 5.78 7.80 -2.64
N ALA A 211 5.91 8.89 -1.89
CA ALA A 211 7.21 9.52 -1.62
C ALA A 211 8.15 8.63 -0.79
N HIS A 212 7.57 7.72 -0.02
CA HIS A 212 8.29 6.85 0.92
C HIS A 212 8.32 5.38 0.47
N ALA A 213 7.96 5.09 -0.79
CA ALA A 213 7.98 3.73 -1.33
C ALA A 213 9.37 3.11 -1.19
N ARG A 214 9.52 2.19 -0.25
CA ARG A 214 10.75 1.40 -0.04
C ARG A 214 10.43 -0.06 -0.20
N PRO A 215 10.83 -0.69 -1.29
CA PRO A 215 10.62 -2.12 -1.48
C PRO A 215 11.49 -2.93 -0.51
N ALA A 216 11.03 -4.15 -0.21
CA ALA A 216 11.81 -5.10 0.57
C ALA A 216 13.11 -5.49 -0.16
N ALA A 217 14.08 -6.00 0.61
CA ALA A 217 15.22 -6.68 0.02
C ALA A 217 14.72 -7.86 -0.84
N PRO A 218 15.35 -8.13 -1.99
CA PRO A 218 14.98 -9.24 -2.85
C PRO A 218 15.04 -10.57 -2.08
N GLY A 219 14.04 -11.42 -2.31
CA GLY A 219 13.97 -12.76 -1.74
C GLY A 219 14.85 -13.78 -2.47
N GLU A 220 14.65 -15.04 -2.11
CA GLU A 220 15.41 -16.15 -2.68
C GLU A 220 15.20 -16.27 -4.20
N GLY A 221 16.29 -16.51 -4.93
CA GLY A 221 16.28 -16.68 -6.39
C GLY A 221 16.29 -15.39 -7.20
N ALA A 222 16.28 -14.22 -6.56
CA ALA A 222 16.47 -12.94 -7.24
C ALA A 222 17.96 -12.68 -7.50
N TRP A 223 18.26 -11.90 -8.57
CA TRP A 223 19.62 -11.43 -8.86
C TRP A 223 19.58 -9.95 -9.25
N THR A 224 20.69 -9.27 -9.10
CA THR A 224 20.81 -7.83 -9.41
C THR A 224 21.87 -7.63 -10.50
N GLU A 225 21.54 -6.83 -11.51
CA GLU A 225 22.47 -6.42 -12.56
C GLU A 225 23.28 -5.18 -12.15
N GLU A 226 24.29 -4.83 -12.96
CA GLU A 226 25.24 -3.73 -12.65
C GLU A 226 24.54 -2.36 -12.54
N ASP A 227 23.47 -2.14 -13.28
CA ASP A 227 22.65 -0.92 -13.23
C ASP A 227 21.74 -0.81 -12.00
N GLY A 228 21.71 -1.86 -11.19
CA GLY A 228 20.87 -1.96 -9.99
C GLY A 228 19.47 -2.52 -10.23
N THR A 229 19.14 -2.92 -11.46
CA THR A 229 17.89 -3.62 -11.78
C THR A 229 17.91 -5.01 -11.15
N VAL A 230 16.84 -5.34 -10.44
CA VAL A 230 16.68 -6.64 -9.78
C VAL A 230 15.73 -7.48 -10.61
N PHE A 231 16.07 -8.74 -10.80
CA PHE A 231 15.28 -9.72 -11.55
C PHE A 231 14.88 -10.89 -10.66
N TRP A 232 13.74 -11.49 -10.98
CA TRP A 232 13.20 -12.70 -10.35
C TRP A 232 12.83 -13.75 -11.39
N PRO A 233 12.64 -15.01 -10.96
CA PRO A 233 12.05 -16.04 -11.79
C PRO A 233 10.69 -15.62 -12.38
N GLY A 234 10.35 -16.10 -13.58
CA GLY A 234 9.09 -15.76 -14.24
C GLY A 234 9.10 -14.43 -14.99
N GLY A 235 10.27 -13.83 -15.19
CA GLY A 235 10.45 -12.61 -15.99
C GLY A 235 10.07 -11.33 -15.25
N VAL A 236 9.92 -11.39 -13.93
CA VAL A 236 9.65 -10.20 -13.09
C VAL A 236 10.94 -9.43 -12.86
N TRP A 237 10.86 -8.12 -12.89
CA TRP A 237 11.98 -7.22 -12.61
C TRP A 237 11.52 -5.99 -11.80
N ARG A 238 12.48 -5.34 -11.15
CA ARG A 238 12.29 -4.08 -10.42
C ARG A 238 13.47 -3.15 -10.69
N ALA A 239 13.16 -1.93 -11.08
CA ALA A 239 14.15 -0.86 -11.28
C ALA A 239 13.79 0.36 -10.44
N GLU A 240 14.81 1.10 -10.01
CA GLU A 240 14.67 2.39 -9.37
C GLU A 240 15.15 3.49 -10.33
N LEU A 241 14.22 4.34 -10.77
CA LEU A 241 14.47 5.44 -11.68
C LEU A 241 14.65 6.72 -10.85
N THR A 242 15.81 7.37 -10.99
CA THR A 242 16.15 8.58 -10.22
C THR A 242 16.61 9.70 -11.14
N ALA A 243 16.27 10.94 -10.78
CA ALA A 243 16.77 12.14 -11.45
C ALA A 243 16.96 13.28 -10.45
N ASP A 244 18.09 13.99 -10.58
CA ASP A 244 18.36 15.20 -9.78
C ASP A 244 17.67 16.43 -10.36
N LEU A 245 17.39 16.42 -11.67
CA LEU A 245 16.62 17.46 -12.35
C LEU A 245 15.13 17.11 -12.37
N PRO A 246 14.25 18.12 -12.37
CA PRO A 246 12.81 17.91 -12.44
C PRO A 246 12.41 17.33 -13.81
N LEU A 247 11.23 16.75 -13.89
CA LEU A 247 10.64 16.30 -15.14
C LEU A 247 10.07 17.50 -15.92
N GLU A 248 10.20 17.47 -17.23
CA GLU A 248 9.55 18.43 -18.13
C GLU A 248 8.09 18.01 -18.32
N PRO A 249 7.10 18.86 -18.03
CA PRO A 249 5.70 18.45 -17.93
C PRO A 249 5.11 17.88 -19.24
N GLY A 250 5.47 18.45 -20.39
CA GLY A 250 4.98 17.97 -21.69
C GLY A 250 5.55 16.59 -22.03
N ARG A 251 6.88 16.42 -21.90
CA ARG A 251 7.52 15.13 -22.13
C ARG A 251 7.08 14.08 -21.11
N LEU A 252 6.80 14.48 -19.88
CA LEU A 252 6.25 13.53 -18.90
C LEU A 252 4.93 12.94 -19.38
N LEU A 253 4.01 13.77 -19.91
CA LEU A 253 2.74 13.28 -20.46
C LEU A 253 2.95 12.38 -21.68
N ASP A 254 3.89 12.72 -22.56
CA ASP A 254 4.21 11.92 -23.75
C ASP A 254 4.82 10.56 -23.41
N GLU A 255 5.63 10.49 -22.36
CA GLU A 255 6.35 9.26 -21.95
C GLU A 255 5.61 8.47 -20.86
N ALA A 256 4.65 9.05 -20.14
CA ALA A 256 3.88 8.38 -19.09
C ALA A 256 3.28 7.03 -19.54
N PRO A 257 2.72 6.90 -20.77
CA PRO A 257 2.20 5.61 -21.24
C PRO A 257 3.25 4.50 -21.42
N ARG A 258 4.54 4.83 -21.34
CA ARG A 258 5.66 3.86 -21.39
C ARG A 258 6.20 3.52 -20.02
N ILE A 259 5.97 4.40 -19.03
CA ILE A 259 6.34 4.22 -17.63
C ILE A 259 5.21 3.53 -16.86
N ALA A 260 3.97 3.70 -17.34
CA ALA A 260 2.77 3.01 -16.87
C ALA A 260 2.08 2.35 -18.05
N ALA A 261 2.26 1.06 -18.19
CA ALA A 261 1.73 0.21 -19.25
C ALA A 261 1.25 -1.12 -18.66
N PRO A 262 0.40 -1.89 -19.34
CA PRO A 262 0.04 -3.22 -18.89
C PRO A 262 1.28 -4.05 -18.51
N GLY A 263 1.19 -4.79 -17.41
CA GLY A 263 2.31 -5.53 -16.84
C GLY A 263 3.28 -4.70 -15.99
N LEU A 264 3.02 -3.40 -15.79
CA LEU A 264 3.84 -2.52 -14.96
C LEU A 264 3.09 -2.01 -13.73
N ALA A 265 3.79 -1.93 -12.60
CA ALA A 265 3.42 -1.13 -11.45
C ALA A 265 4.55 -0.12 -11.17
N SER A 266 4.21 1.13 -10.96
CA SER A 266 5.19 2.18 -10.71
C SER A 266 4.73 3.10 -9.58
N ARG A 267 5.66 3.48 -8.70
CA ARG A 267 5.31 4.28 -7.53
C ARG A 267 6.48 5.13 -7.09
N GLY A 268 6.19 6.37 -6.69
CA GLY A 268 7.25 7.23 -6.19
C GLY A 268 6.87 8.70 -6.12
N ARG A 269 7.89 9.52 -5.92
CA ARG A 269 7.80 10.97 -5.95
C ARG A 269 8.49 11.54 -7.18
N PHE A 270 8.00 12.67 -7.65
CA PHE A 270 8.64 13.38 -8.75
C PHE A 270 8.53 14.90 -8.56
N ALA A 271 9.45 15.62 -9.17
CA ALA A 271 9.45 17.07 -9.26
C ALA A 271 9.18 17.50 -10.70
N VAL A 272 8.44 18.57 -10.90
CA VAL A 272 8.09 19.12 -12.21
C VAL A 272 8.75 20.48 -12.40
N ALA A 273 9.27 20.75 -13.59
CA ALA A 273 10.06 21.93 -13.87
C ALA A 273 9.32 23.25 -13.65
N ASN A 274 8.03 23.31 -13.92
CA ASN A 274 7.17 24.49 -13.73
C ASN A 274 6.42 24.54 -12.39
N ARG A 275 6.64 23.56 -11.47
CA ARG A 275 6.01 23.49 -10.14
C ARG A 275 7.07 23.47 -9.04
N HIS A 276 7.75 24.60 -8.87
CA HIS A 276 8.89 24.67 -7.95
C HIS A 276 8.49 24.44 -6.50
N GLY A 277 9.23 23.56 -5.82
CA GLY A 277 9.03 23.29 -4.39
C GLY A 277 7.77 22.49 -4.07
N VAL A 278 7.00 22.05 -5.08
CA VAL A 278 5.83 21.21 -4.92
C VAL A 278 6.21 19.77 -5.26
N PRO A 279 6.42 18.89 -4.26
CA PRO A 279 6.66 17.48 -4.55
C PRO A 279 5.38 16.83 -5.02
N CYS A 280 5.46 16.00 -6.05
CA CYS A 280 4.34 15.27 -6.61
C CYS A 280 4.49 13.77 -6.37
N GLY A 281 3.37 13.09 -6.15
CA GLY A 281 3.27 11.65 -6.04
C GLY A 281 2.83 11.03 -7.37
N TRP A 282 3.38 9.86 -7.65
CA TRP A 282 3.08 9.01 -8.79
C TRP A 282 2.66 7.63 -8.31
N VAL A 283 1.51 7.15 -8.76
CA VAL A 283 1.06 5.76 -8.63
C VAL A 283 0.57 5.32 -9.99
N GLY A 284 1.23 4.35 -10.59
CA GLY A 284 0.89 3.76 -11.87
C GLY A 284 0.66 2.27 -11.73
N VAL A 285 -0.43 1.76 -12.29
CA VAL A 285 -0.77 0.34 -12.34
C VAL A 285 -1.35 0.04 -13.71
N GLY A 286 -0.73 -0.87 -14.43
CA GLY A 286 -1.11 -1.10 -15.82
C GLY A 286 -1.05 0.20 -16.61
N ALA A 287 -2.09 0.50 -17.37
CA ALA A 287 -2.22 1.73 -18.15
C ALA A 287 -2.81 2.91 -17.34
N SER A 288 -3.14 2.71 -16.06
CA SER A 288 -3.68 3.75 -15.18
C SER A 288 -2.56 4.50 -14.46
N VAL A 289 -2.66 5.82 -14.38
CA VAL A 289 -1.73 6.68 -13.61
C VAL A 289 -2.52 7.66 -12.78
N ARG A 290 -2.25 7.65 -11.48
CA ARG A 290 -2.74 8.66 -10.55
C ARG A 290 -1.59 9.58 -10.14
N LEU A 291 -1.78 10.87 -10.38
CA LEU A 291 -0.88 11.93 -9.95
C LEU A 291 -1.52 12.72 -8.81
N GLY A 292 -0.71 13.19 -7.87
CA GLY A 292 -1.17 14.01 -6.76
C GLY A 292 -0.08 14.91 -6.22
N THR A 293 -0.44 16.01 -5.57
CA THR A 293 0.51 16.82 -4.80
C THR A 293 0.77 16.15 -3.45
N LEU A 294 2.04 16.03 -3.07
CA LEU A 294 2.42 15.54 -1.77
C LEU A 294 2.52 16.70 -0.76
N PRO A 295 2.20 16.46 0.52
CA PRO A 295 2.43 17.47 1.55
C PRO A 295 3.91 17.88 1.54
N THR A 296 4.16 19.18 1.46
CA THR A 296 5.50 19.71 1.71
C THR A 296 5.85 19.34 3.14
N ALA A 297 6.90 18.57 3.38
CA ALA A 297 7.29 18.17 4.72
C ALA A 297 7.42 19.42 5.59
N SER A 298 6.44 19.67 6.44
CA SER A 298 6.55 20.65 7.50
C SER A 298 7.77 20.25 8.30
N ARG A 299 8.71 21.17 8.44
CA ARG A 299 9.90 21.05 9.28
C ARG A 299 9.55 20.24 10.53
N PRO A 300 10.31 19.19 10.90
CA PRO A 300 9.95 18.39 12.07
C PRO A 300 9.84 19.32 13.25
N VAL A 301 8.67 19.38 13.86
CA VAL A 301 8.50 19.98 15.19
C VAL A 301 9.51 19.24 16.04
N THR A 302 10.43 19.98 16.63
CA THR A 302 11.47 19.47 17.53
C THR A 302 10.80 18.68 18.64
N ALA A 303 10.61 17.39 18.42
CA ALA A 303 10.21 16.47 19.48
C ALA A 303 11.38 16.37 20.46
N ASP A 304 11.07 16.67 21.67
CA ASP A 304 11.89 16.66 22.86
C ASP A 304 12.82 15.43 22.90
N ARG A 305 14.12 15.68 23.02
CA ARG A 305 15.17 14.65 23.13
C ARG A 305 15.09 13.98 24.50
N ARG A 306 14.15 13.05 24.69
CA ARG A 306 14.17 12.10 25.82
C ARG A 306 13.36 10.86 25.50
N ALA A 307 13.94 9.91 24.76
CA ALA A 307 13.70 8.47 24.92
C ALA A 307 14.68 7.69 24.04
N GLY A 308 15.55 6.90 24.68
CA GLY A 308 16.05 5.58 24.34
C GLY A 308 16.66 5.35 22.94
N ALA A 309 17.99 5.29 22.92
CA ALA A 309 18.77 4.71 21.83
C ALA A 309 18.40 3.24 21.60
N ALA A 310 17.81 2.94 20.43
CA ALA A 310 17.95 1.65 19.74
C ALA A 310 17.51 1.84 18.27
N ASP A 311 18.42 1.48 17.37
CA ASP A 311 18.26 1.45 15.90
C ASP A 311 18.16 2.80 15.16
N GLY A 312 19.10 3.68 15.41
CA GLY A 312 19.42 4.79 14.54
C GLY A 312 20.22 4.36 13.30
N ARG A 313 19.59 3.78 12.28
CA ARG A 313 20.08 3.93 10.92
C ARG A 313 19.39 5.16 10.33
N SER A 314 20.10 6.28 10.41
CA SER A 314 19.69 7.56 9.86
C SER A 314 19.48 7.44 8.33
N ASP A 315 18.43 8.06 7.82
CA ASP A 315 18.13 8.25 6.39
C ASP A 315 19.26 8.93 5.57
N ALA A 316 20.36 9.26 6.21
CA ALA A 316 21.53 9.89 5.60
C ALA A 316 22.54 8.90 4.98
N ALA A 317 22.30 7.57 5.08
CA ALA A 317 23.26 6.56 4.59
C ALA A 317 23.03 6.14 3.13
N ASP A 318 21.87 6.48 2.53
CA ASP A 318 21.63 6.25 1.11
C ASP A 318 21.89 7.55 0.35
N GLY A 319 23.02 7.61 -0.38
CA GLY A 319 23.39 8.75 -1.23
C GLY A 319 22.37 9.12 -2.33
N ARG A 320 21.23 8.48 -2.33
CA ARG A 320 20.05 8.72 -3.20
C ARG A 320 18.94 9.54 -2.53
N ALA A 321 19.07 9.88 -1.24
CA ALA A 321 18.06 10.64 -0.50
C ALA A 321 17.88 12.10 -0.98
N GLY A 322 18.72 12.57 -1.91
CA GLY A 322 18.70 13.92 -2.47
C GLY A 322 18.05 14.05 -3.84
N ALA A 323 17.74 12.96 -4.54
CA ALA A 323 17.17 13.04 -5.90
C ALA A 323 15.78 13.71 -5.88
N ALA A 324 15.56 14.66 -6.80
CA ALA A 324 14.30 15.38 -6.92
C ALA A 324 13.17 14.43 -7.35
N THR A 325 13.48 13.43 -8.16
CA THR A 325 12.55 12.41 -8.64
C THR A 325 13.09 11.02 -8.32
N ARG A 326 12.22 10.16 -7.82
CA ARG A 326 12.50 8.75 -7.55
C ARG A 326 11.24 7.94 -7.76
N LEU A 327 11.25 7.05 -8.75
CA LEU A 327 10.19 6.09 -9.02
C LEU A 327 10.73 4.66 -8.87
N VAL A 328 10.00 3.81 -8.18
CA VAL A 328 10.22 2.35 -8.19
C VAL A 328 9.26 1.77 -9.21
N VAL A 329 9.78 1.04 -10.18
CA VAL A 329 8.98 0.36 -11.21
C VAL A 329 9.21 -1.14 -11.07
N VAL A 330 8.11 -1.88 -11.04
CA VAL A 330 8.08 -3.35 -11.07
C VAL A 330 7.35 -3.77 -12.33
N GLY A 331 7.85 -4.75 -13.03
CA GLY A 331 7.22 -5.21 -14.26
C GLY A 331 7.53 -6.65 -14.62
N TYR A 332 6.79 -7.14 -15.59
CA TYR A 332 7.05 -8.39 -16.31
C TYR A 332 6.70 -8.21 -17.78
N ASP A 333 7.29 -9.04 -18.65
CA ASP A 333 7.09 -9.00 -20.11
C ASP A 333 7.41 -7.64 -20.79
N ALA A 334 7.80 -6.64 -20.02
CA ALA A 334 8.28 -5.35 -20.48
C ALA A 334 9.80 -5.25 -20.30
N ASP A 335 10.44 -4.51 -21.19
CA ASP A 335 11.89 -4.28 -21.17
C ASP A 335 12.23 -3.14 -20.20
N PRO A 336 12.94 -3.38 -19.07
CA PRO A 336 13.28 -2.35 -18.09
C PRO A 336 14.13 -1.23 -18.71
N GLU A 337 14.98 -1.51 -19.71
CA GLU A 337 15.79 -0.50 -20.37
C GLU A 337 14.92 0.50 -21.14
N ARG A 338 13.85 0.03 -21.82
CA ARG A 338 12.91 0.93 -22.51
C ARG A 338 12.16 1.83 -21.55
N VAL A 339 11.79 1.31 -20.38
CA VAL A 339 11.15 2.12 -19.33
C VAL A 339 12.13 3.17 -18.78
N ALA A 340 13.37 2.78 -18.51
CA ALA A 340 14.41 3.72 -18.08
C ALA A 340 14.70 4.80 -19.13
N GLN A 341 14.72 4.45 -20.42
CA GLN A 341 14.90 5.41 -21.52
C GLN A 341 13.71 6.37 -21.62
N ALA A 342 12.46 5.90 -21.46
CA ALA A 342 11.28 6.74 -21.44
C ALA A 342 11.34 7.75 -20.29
N PHE A 343 11.69 7.29 -19.09
CA PHE A 343 11.92 8.16 -17.94
C PHE A 343 13.03 9.20 -18.21
N ALA A 344 14.17 8.79 -18.75
CA ALA A 344 15.27 9.70 -19.04
C ALA A 344 14.89 10.80 -20.05
N ARG A 345 14.03 10.49 -21.05
CA ARG A 345 13.51 11.50 -21.98
C ARG A 345 12.60 12.53 -21.32
N ALA A 346 11.88 12.14 -20.27
CA ALA A 346 11.02 13.05 -19.52
C ALA A 346 11.81 14.03 -18.62
N VAL A 347 13.07 13.72 -18.27
CA VAL A 347 13.91 14.59 -17.44
C VAL A 347 14.29 15.87 -18.18
N SER A 348 14.08 17.04 -17.55
CA SER A 348 14.49 18.33 -18.12
C SER A 348 16.02 18.46 -18.19
N THR A 349 16.48 19.27 -19.14
CA THR A 349 17.86 19.76 -19.12
C THR A 349 18.03 20.83 -18.05
N ALA A 350 19.27 21.11 -17.64
CA ALA A 350 19.56 22.19 -16.69
C ALA A 350 19.09 23.57 -17.18
N ALA A 351 19.15 23.81 -18.50
CA ALA A 351 18.69 25.05 -19.13
C ALA A 351 17.15 25.19 -19.05
N GLU A 352 16.41 24.14 -19.41
CA GLU A 352 14.94 24.10 -19.32
C GLU A 352 14.46 24.26 -17.86
N ALA A 353 15.11 23.60 -16.91
CA ALA A 353 14.79 23.73 -15.50
C ALA A 353 15.06 25.16 -14.97
N ALA A 354 16.11 25.81 -15.43
CA ALA A 354 16.42 27.19 -15.07
C ALA A 354 15.41 28.18 -15.71
N GLU A 355 15.05 27.98 -16.96
CA GLU A 355 14.06 28.80 -17.68
C GLU A 355 12.67 28.67 -17.05
N ALA A 356 12.21 27.45 -16.78
CA ALA A 356 10.92 27.22 -16.11
C ALA A 356 10.86 27.86 -14.73
N ARG A 357 12.01 27.94 -14.02
CA ARG A 357 12.09 28.63 -12.72
C ARG A 357 12.01 30.15 -12.88
N ALA A 358 12.60 30.71 -13.92
CA ALA A 358 12.59 32.15 -14.18
C ALA A 358 11.22 32.63 -14.72
N ASN A 359 10.56 31.78 -15.49
CA ASN A 359 9.31 32.09 -16.18
C ASN A 359 8.30 30.95 -15.93
N PRO A 360 7.63 30.90 -14.75
CA PRO A 360 6.59 29.92 -14.51
C PRO A 360 5.49 30.12 -15.54
N SER A 361 5.30 29.13 -16.40
CA SER A 361 4.33 29.20 -17.50
C SER A 361 2.93 29.24 -16.96
N ALA A 362 2.09 30.13 -17.55
CA ALA A 362 0.66 30.10 -17.31
C ALA A 362 -0.02 28.86 -17.91
N ASP A 363 0.68 28.16 -18.82
CA ASP A 363 0.18 26.96 -19.50
C ASP A 363 0.86 25.71 -18.87
N ASP A 364 0.19 25.15 -17.87
CA ASP A 364 0.65 23.94 -17.20
C ASP A 364 -0.13 22.72 -17.68
N PRO A 365 0.45 21.87 -18.53
CA PRO A 365 -0.24 20.69 -19.06
C PRO A 365 -0.61 19.65 -17.98
N LEU A 366 -0.02 19.74 -16.78
CA LEU A 366 -0.37 18.89 -15.64
C LEU A 366 -1.48 19.46 -14.74
N ALA A 367 -1.96 20.68 -14.99
CA ALA A 367 -3.05 21.29 -14.21
C ALA A 367 -4.33 20.42 -14.13
N PRO A 368 -4.76 19.73 -15.21
CA PRO A 368 -5.91 18.83 -15.15
C PRO A 368 -5.76 17.68 -14.16
N TYR A 369 -4.53 17.27 -13.82
CA TYR A 369 -4.22 16.13 -12.96
C TYR A 369 -3.78 16.54 -11.56
N LEU A 370 -3.12 17.69 -11.42
CA LEU A 370 -2.50 18.15 -10.18
C LEU A 370 -3.20 19.40 -9.59
N GLY A 371 -4.25 19.89 -10.25
CA GLY A 371 -4.83 21.19 -9.94
C GLY A 371 -3.92 22.34 -10.36
N ASP A 372 -4.39 23.57 -10.18
CA ASP A 372 -3.59 24.77 -10.46
C ASP A 372 -2.34 24.78 -9.57
N ALA A 373 -1.21 25.22 -10.12
CA ALA A 373 0.00 25.43 -9.34
C ALA A 373 -0.31 26.47 -8.25
N VAL A 374 -0.45 26.02 -7.01
CA VAL A 374 -0.70 26.95 -5.88
C VAL A 374 0.56 27.78 -5.75
N GLU A 375 0.43 29.08 -6.01
CA GLU A 375 1.43 30.05 -5.57
C GLU A 375 1.57 29.88 -4.05
N THR A 376 2.67 29.31 -3.59
CA THR A 376 3.07 29.33 -2.19
C THR A 376 3.53 30.74 -1.84
N SER A 377 2.65 31.75 -2.00
CA SER A 377 2.84 33.09 -1.53
C SER A 377 2.18 33.25 -0.16
N ASP A 378 3.03 33.41 0.86
CA ASP A 378 2.79 34.14 2.09
C ASP A 378 1.37 34.07 2.73
N ARG A 379 0.93 32.88 3.15
CA ARG A 379 -0.18 32.81 4.13
C ARG A 379 0.27 32.65 5.58
N ASP A 380 1.55 32.71 5.87
CA ASP A 380 2.09 32.57 7.24
C ASP A 380 2.54 33.90 7.87
N SER A 381 2.20 35.05 7.28
CA SER A 381 2.53 36.37 7.82
C SER A 381 1.38 37.12 8.48
N ALA A 382 0.21 36.49 8.66
CA ALA A 382 -0.93 37.16 9.27
C ALA A 382 -1.78 36.23 10.14
N ARG A 383 -1.22 35.76 11.29
CA ARG A 383 -1.99 35.57 12.55
C ARG A 383 -1.08 35.37 13.75
#